data_a2570b239e8dc4301f1eb4176b822c9f
#
_entry.id   a2570b239e8dc4301f1eb4176b822c9f
#
_cell.length_a   1.000
_cell.length_b   1.000
_cell.length_c   1.000
_cell.angle_alpha   90.00
_cell.angle_beta   90.00
_cell.angle_gamma   90.00
#
_symmetry.space_group_name_H-M   'P 1'
#
loop_
_entity.id
_entity.type
_entity.pdbx_description
1 polymer ?
#
loop_
_entity_poly.entity_id
_entity_poly.type
_entity_poly.pdbx_seq_one_letter_code
_entity_poly.pdbx_strand_id
1 'polypeptide(L)'
;TPWLASEENITLLSDAIGIDINVEATEAAIGAFNVDILATEAETGRCVIIENQLEDTNHDHLGKLITYAAGKSACVMIWLVKHAREEHKAAIEWLNNNTSDDIGFFLCEIKLFRIGDSAPAVKFEVVERPNDWTKELKRGEGMEGNGKDNYEYWAAYNEYAFQNQEFAKEF
;
A
#
# COMPACT_ATOMS: atom_id res chain seq x y z
N THR A 1 9.28 -9.31 8.42
CA THR A 1 9.60 -7.90 8.72
C THR A 1 10.95 -7.49 8.13
N PRO A 2 12.12 -8.13 8.42
CA PRO A 2 13.42 -7.66 7.93
C PRO A 2 13.54 -7.58 6.40
N TRP A 3 12.94 -8.52 5.67
CA TRP A 3 12.95 -8.52 4.21
C TRP A 3 12.26 -7.27 3.64
N LEU A 4 11.08 -6.92 4.13
CA LEU A 4 10.33 -5.74 3.65
C LEU A 4 11.04 -4.43 4.01
N ALA A 5 11.70 -4.37 5.16
CA ALA A 5 12.40 -3.18 5.64
C ALA A 5 13.71 -2.87 4.87
N SER A 6 14.16 -3.74 3.95
CA SER A 6 15.29 -3.42 3.08
C SER A 6 14.90 -2.33 2.08
N GLU A 7 15.86 -1.48 1.70
CA GLU A 7 15.67 -0.36 0.79
C GLU A 7 15.02 -0.78 -0.55
N GLU A 8 15.48 -1.88 -1.13
CA GLU A 8 14.93 -2.42 -2.38
C GLU A 8 13.45 -2.80 -2.25
N ASN A 9 13.06 -3.49 -1.17
CA ASN A 9 11.71 -4.01 -1.03
C ASN A 9 10.71 -2.97 -0.53
N ILE A 10 11.16 -2.02 0.32
CA ILE A 10 10.29 -0.93 0.75
C ILE A 10 9.98 0.03 -0.40
N THR A 11 10.93 0.22 -1.34
CA THR A 11 10.71 1.00 -2.56
C THR A 11 9.61 0.39 -3.41
N LEU A 12 9.58 -0.94 -3.57
CA LEU A 12 8.49 -1.62 -4.30
C LEU A 12 7.11 -1.40 -3.66
N LEU A 13 7.05 -1.35 -2.33
CA LEU A 13 5.81 -1.02 -1.62
C LEU A 13 5.45 0.45 -1.80
N SER A 14 6.43 1.34 -1.69
CA SER A 14 6.27 2.79 -1.93
C SER A 14 5.68 3.07 -3.31
N ASP A 15 6.23 2.46 -4.35
CA ASP A 15 5.74 2.57 -5.73
C ASP A 15 4.29 2.08 -5.86
N ALA A 16 3.94 0.98 -5.19
CA ALA A 16 2.61 0.41 -5.27
C ALA A 16 1.52 1.28 -4.61
N ILE A 17 1.84 1.95 -3.49
CA ILE A 17 0.90 2.79 -2.75
C ILE A 17 0.97 4.27 -3.13
N GLY A 18 2.04 4.70 -3.82
CA GLY A 18 2.27 6.09 -4.20
C GLY A 18 2.72 6.98 -3.05
N ILE A 19 3.46 6.43 -2.07
CA ILE A 19 4.05 7.15 -0.93
C ILE A 19 5.50 6.74 -0.78
N ASP A 20 6.41 7.70 -0.76
CA ASP A 20 7.81 7.44 -0.45
C ASP A 20 7.99 7.18 1.04
N ILE A 21 8.42 5.97 1.39
CA ILE A 21 8.54 5.48 2.76
C ILE A 21 10.02 5.43 3.19
N ASN A 22 10.33 6.13 4.28
CA ASN A 22 11.61 6.02 4.97
C ASN A 22 11.46 5.15 6.22
N VAL A 23 12.06 3.96 6.24
CA VAL A 23 12.03 3.06 7.38
C VAL A 23 12.88 3.63 8.51
N GLU A 24 12.30 3.77 9.71
CA GLU A 24 13.00 4.23 10.91
C GLU A 24 13.43 3.08 11.81
N ALA A 25 12.53 2.12 12.03
CA ALA A 25 12.78 0.97 12.90
C ALA A 25 11.90 -0.23 12.54
N THR A 26 12.38 -1.41 12.88
CA THR A 26 11.60 -2.65 12.84
C THR A 26 11.34 -3.14 14.26
N GLU A 27 10.24 -3.85 14.49
CA GLU A 27 9.81 -4.35 15.82
C GLU A 27 9.84 -3.23 16.89
N ALA A 28 9.35 -2.04 16.48
CA ALA A 28 9.42 -0.85 17.31
C ALA A 28 8.35 -0.82 18.39
N ALA A 29 8.75 -0.51 19.64
CA ALA A 29 7.80 -0.33 20.74
C ALA A 29 7.09 1.02 20.62
N ILE A 30 5.75 1.01 20.53
CA ILE A 30 4.90 2.20 20.60
C ILE A 30 3.97 2.07 21.80
N GLY A 31 4.33 2.73 22.91
CA GLY A 31 3.60 2.58 24.17
C GLY A 31 3.67 1.12 24.69
N ALA A 32 2.54 0.47 24.81
CA ALA A 32 2.43 -0.93 25.25
C ALA A 32 2.47 -1.94 24.08
N PHE A 33 2.63 -1.49 22.85
CA PHE A 33 2.52 -2.32 21.65
C PHE A 33 3.82 -2.31 20.84
N ASN A 34 4.03 -3.36 20.06
CA ASN A 34 5.11 -3.43 19.08
C ASN A 34 4.51 -3.39 17.69
N VAL A 35 5.05 -2.53 16.83
CA VAL A 35 4.73 -2.47 15.41
C VAL A 35 5.80 -3.16 14.59
N ASP A 36 5.44 -3.83 13.53
CA ASP A 36 6.40 -4.56 12.69
C ASP A 36 7.41 -3.61 12.03
N ILE A 37 6.93 -2.51 11.43
CA ILE A 37 7.79 -1.47 10.87
C ILE A 37 7.20 -0.10 11.23
N LEU A 38 8.06 0.74 11.80
CA LEU A 38 7.82 2.17 11.97
C LEU A 38 8.60 2.91 10.89
N ALA A 39 7.93 3.84 10.23
CA ALA A 39 8.51 4.61 9.14
C ALA A 39 7.92 6.02 9.09
N THR A 40 8.43 6.85 8.21
CA THR A 40 7.90 8.18 7.88
C THR A 40 7.71 8.32 6.37
N GLU A 41 6.70 9.08 5.98
CA GLU A 41 6.54 9.55 4.62
C GLU A 41 7.61 10.62 4.32
N ALA A 42 8.34 10.44 3.23
CA ALA A 42 9.50 11.28 2.93
C ALA A 42 9.14 12.76 2.72
N GLU A 43 8.01 13.05 2.07
CA GLU A 43 7.62 14.41 1.71
C GLU A 43 6.99 15.16 2.87
N THR A 44 6.12 14.53 3.65
CA THR A 44 5.32 15.19 4.68
C THR A 44 5.82 14.98 6.09
N GLY A 45 6.68 13.97 6.30
CA GLY A 45 7.11 13.53 7.63
C GLY A 45 6.01 12.84 8.45
N ARG A 46 4.87 12.49 7.83
CA ARG A 46 3.80 11.75 8.52
C ARG A 46 4.30 10.39 8.96
N CYS A 47 3.85 9.97 10.14
CA CYS A 47 4.11 8.63 10.65
C CYS A 47 3.48 7.57 9.73
N VAL A 48 4.24 6.55 9.42
CA VAL A 48 3.79 5.36 8.68
C VAL A 48 3.99 4.13 9.55
N ILE A 49 2.95 3.33 9.73
CA ILE A 49 3.01 2.07 10.44
C ILE A 49 2.64 0.95 9.48
N ILE A 50 3.50 -0.07 9.39
CA ILE A 50 3.28 -1.23 8.55
C ILE A 50 3.15 -2.47 9.43
N GLU A 51 2.03 -3.16 9.31
CA GLU A 51 1.78 -4.47 9.91
C GLU A 51 1.85 -5.55 8.82
N ASN A 52 2.69 -6.57 9.06
CA ASN A 52 2.89 -7.70 8.14
C ASN A 52 2.18 -8.93 8.67
N GLN A 53 1.20 -9.41 7.93
CA GLN A 53 0.53 -10.67 8.20
C GLN A 53 0.70 -11.61 7.01
N LEU A 54 1.63 -12.57 7.11
CA LEU A 54 1.89 -13.55 6.03
C LEU A 54 0.80 -14.62 5.90
N GLU A 55 -0.41 -14.30 6.33
CA GLU A 55 -1.61 -15.12 6.31
C GLU A 55 -2.77 -14.29 5.73
N ASP A 56 -3.97 -14.90 5.72
CA ASP A 56 -5.20 -14.18 5.43
C ASP A 56 -5.50 -13.16 6.54
N THR A 57 -6.15 -12.05 6.20
CA THR A 57 -6.57 -11.04 7.18
C THR A 57 -7.35 -11.65 8.35
N ASN A 58 -7.16 -11.12 9.55
CA ASN A 58 -7.89 -11.51 10.75
C ASN A 58 -8.22 -10.29 11.64
N HIS A 59 -9.12 -10.50 12.63
CA HIS A 59 -9.58 -9.43 13.51
C HIS A 59 -8.50 -8.92 14.46
N ASP A 60 -7.52 -9.75 14.86
CA ASP A 60 -6.47 -9.37 15.80
C ASP A 60 -5.57 -8.29 15.18
N HIS A 61 -5.15 -8.44 13.91
CA HIS A 61 -4.36 -7.44 13.22
C HIS A 61 -5.17 -6.19 12.89
N LEU A 62 -6.45 -6.31 12.52
CA LEU A 62 -7.33 -5.16 12.35
C LEU A 62 -7.45 -4.36 13.65
N GLY A 63 -7.61 -5.05 14.80
CA GLY A 63 -7.64 -4.43 16.13
C GLY A 63 -6.34 -3.69 16.46
N LYS A 64 -5.18 -4.25 16.12
CA LYS A 64 -3.88 -3.56 16.27
C LYS A 64 -3.83 -2.27 15.46
N LEU A 65 -4.17 -2.31 14.16
CA LEU A 65 -4.18 -1.14 13.29
C LEU A 65 -5.04 0.00 13.83
N ILE A 66 -6.26 -0.32 14.29
CA ILE A 66 -7.17 0.65 14.90
C ILE A 66 -6.56 1.23 16.19
N THR A 67 -5.94 0.40 17.01
CA THR A 67 -5.31 0.82 18.26
C THR A 67 -4.12 1.76 18.00
N TYR A 68 -3.31 1.47 16.99
CA TYR A 68 -2.17 2.32 16.61
C TYR A 68 -2.66 3.64 16.04
N ALA A 69 -3.67 3.63 15.18
CA ALA A 69 -4.28 4.85 14.62
C ALA A 69 -4.85 5.75 15.72
N ALA A 70 -5.50 5.18 16.74
CA ALA A 70 -6.03 5.93 17.87
C ALA A 70 -4.94 6.53 18.79
N GLY A 71 -3.80 5.86 18.87
CA GLY A 71 -2.67 6.29 19.72
C GLY A 71 -1.72 7.31 19.07
N LYS A 72 -1.78 7.48 17.78
CA LYS A 72 -0.94 8.38 16.98
C LYS A 72 -1.82 9.30 16.14
N SER A 73 -1.69 10.61 16.35
CA SER A 73 -2.32 11.59 15.46
C SER A 73 -1.58 11.58 14.11
N ALA A 74 -2.32 11.59 13.00
CA ALA A 74 -1.77 11.71 11.65
C ALA A 74 -0.80 10.56 11.26
N CYS A 75 -1.33 9.36 11.06
CA CYS A 75 -0.57 8.19 10.62
C CYS A 75 -1.18 7.53 9.39
N VAL A 76 -0.30 7.03 8.54
CA VAL A 76 -0.66 6.10 7.46
C VAL A 76 -0.48 4.67 7.99
N MET A 77 -1.55 3.89 7.99
CA MET A 77 -1.56 2.48 8.38
C MET A 77 -1.51 1.62 7.13
N ILE A 78 -0.53 0.74 7.02
CA ILE A 78 -0.40 -0.20 5.91
C ILE A 78 -0.50 -1.61 6.46
N TRP A 79 -1.54 -2.33 6.05
CA TRP A 79 -1.73 -3.73 6.36
C TRP A 79 -1.32 -4.59 5.17
N LEU A 80 -0.20 -5.27 5.29
CA LEU A 80 0.32 -6.15 4.26
C LEU A 80 -0.03 -7.60 4.59
N VAL A 81 -0.76 -8.26 3.70
CA VAL A 81 -1.32 -9.60 3.91
C VAL A 81 -1.04 -10.53 2.73
N LYS A 82 -1.19 -11.82 2.93
CA LYS A 82 -1.19 -12.80 1.84
C LYS A 82 -2.49 -12.76 1.05
N HIS A 83 -3.63 -12.66 1.75
CA HIS A 83 -4.95 -12.57 1.14
C HIS A 83 -5.89 -11.73 2.02
N ALA A 84 -6.57 -10.77 1.39
CA ALA A 84 -7.55 -9.89 2.02
C ALA A 84 -8.94 -10.47 1.89
N ARG A 85 -9.59 -10.77 3.03
CA ARG A 85 -10.98 -11.21 3.04
C ARG A 85 -11.91 -10.02 2.80
N GLU A 86 -13.03 -10.24 2.13
CA GLU A 86 -13.99 -9.19 1.77
C GLU A 86 -14.54 -8.43 2.99
N GLU A 87 -14.77 -9.11 4.12
CA GLU A 87 -15.23 -8.46 5.35
C GLU A 87 -14.20 -7.49 5.93
N HIS A 88 -12.89 -7.77 5.80
CA HIS A 88 -11.83 -6.88 6.26
C HIS A 88 -11.58 -5.74 5.27
N LYS A 89 -11.72 -6.00 3.97
CA LYS A 89 -11.70 -4.95 2.96
C LYS A 89 -12.80 -3.92 3.22
N ALA A 90 -14.04 -4.39 3.42
CA ALA A 90 -15.16 -3.52 3.78
C ALA A 90 -14.93 -2.75 5.09
N ALA A 91 -14.25 -3.36 6.08
CA ALA A 91 -13.89 -2.70 7.32
C ALA A 91 -12.85 -1.59 7.11
N ILE A 92 -11.83 -1.81 6.28
CA ILE A 92 -10.83 -0.77 5.93
C ILE A 92 -11.48 0.37 5.13
N GLU A 93 -12.35 0.05 4.16
CA GLU A 93 -13.12 1.06 3.44
C GLU A 93 -13.96 1.91 4.41
N TRP A 94 -14.65 1.26 5.37
CA TRP A 94 -15.43 1.98 6.39
C TRP A 94 -14.55 2.87 7.26
N LEU A 95 -13.37 2.40 7.70
CA LEU A 95 -12.42 3.20 8.46
C LEU A 95 -11.97 4.43 7.67
N ASN A 96 -11.62 4.27 6.40
CA ASN A 96 -11.22 5.38 5.53
C ASN A 96 -12.33 6.41 5.31
N ASN A 97 -13.60 6.00 5.39
CA ASN A 97 -14.76 6.88 5.25
C ASN A 97 -15.16 7.58 6.57
N ASN A 98 -14.74 7.05 7.72
CA ASN A 98 -15.25 7.49 9.04
C ASN A 98 -14.15 7.94 10.01
N THR A 99 -12.89 7.97 9.60
CA THR A 99 -11.79 8.57 10.35
C THR A 99 -11.44 9.95 9.80
N SER A 100 -10.62 10.72 10.54
CA SER A 100 -10.14 12.03 10.07
C SER A 100 -9.21 11.88 8.85
N ASP A 101 -9.14 12.91 8.02
CA ASP A 101 -8.31 12.95 6.81
C ASP A 101 -6.81 12.77 7.09
N ASP A 102 -6.39 12.97 8.35
CA ASP A 102 -5.00 12.76 8.80
C ASP A 102 -4.63 11.28 8.97
N ILE A 103 -5.62 10.37 8.96
CA ILE A 103 -5.43 8.93 9.14
C ILE A 103 -5.85 8.21 7.87
N GLY A 104 -4.93 7.45 7.30
CA GLY A 104 -5.20 6.65 6.11
C GLY A 104 -4.89 5.18 6.33
N PHE A 105 -5.77 4.30 5.84
CA PHE A 105 -5.59 2.86 5.90
C PHE A 105 -5.42 2.27 4.52
N PHE A 106 -4.30 1.59 4.30
CA PHE A 106 -4.04 0.79 3.11
C PHE A 106 -4.14 -0.69 3.46
N LEU A 107 -4.81 -1.46 2.62
CA LEU A 107 -4.79 -2.91 2.64
C LEU A 107 -4.11 -3.39 1.37
N CYS A 108 -3.00 -4.10 1.52
CA CYS A 108 -2.18 -4.55 0.40
C CYS A 108 -1.98 -6.07 0.46
N GLU A 109 -2.08 -6.73 -0.68
CA GLU A 109 -1.69 -8.13 -0.83
C GLU A 109 -0.26 -8.23 -1.38
N ILE A 110 0.53 -9.14 -0.81
CA ILE A 110 1.83 -9.53 -1.37
C ILE A 110 1.64 -10.76 -2.26
N LYS A 111 2.05 -10.64 -3.53
CA LYS A 111 1.99 -11.73 -4.51
C LYS A 111 3.37 -12.08 -5.02
N LEU A 112 3.58 -13.36 -5.27
CA LEU A 112 4.81 -13.87 -5.86
C LEU A 112 4.50 -14.43 -7.24
N PHE A 113 5.23 -13.96 -8.23
CA PHE A 113 5.15 -14.42 -9.60
C PHE A 113 6.46 -15.06 -10.02
N ARG A 114 6.39 -16.13 -10.79
CA ARG A 114 7.55 -16.76 -11.39
C ARG A 114 7.23 -17.20 -12.82
N ILE A 115 8.14 -16.88 -13.73
CA ILE A 115 8.06 -17.29 -15.12
C ILE A 115 9.09 -18.38 -15.37
N GLY A 116 8.63 -19.60 -15.65
CA GLY A 116 9.50 -20.77 -15.83
C GLY A 116 10.38 -21.00 -14.60
N ASP A 117 11.71 -21.05 -14.81
CA ASP A 117 12.72 -21.27 -13.78
C ASP A 117 13.38 -19.98 -13.27
N SER A 118 12.79 -18.81 -13.55
CA SER A 118 13.30 -17.54 -13.07
C SER A 118 13.23 -17.41 -11.55
N ALA A 119 13.99 -16.48 -10.96
CA ALA A 119 13.78 -16.06 -9.58
C ALA A 119 12.35 -15.50 -9.42
N PRO A 120 11.68 -15.74 -8.27
CA PRO A 120 10.37 -15.16 -8.01
C PRO A 120 10.44 -13.63 -7.97
N ALA A 121 9.49 -12.96 -8.62
CA ALA A 121 9.26 -11.53 -8.52
C ALA A 121 8.14 -11.24 -7.54
N VAL A 122 8.31 -10.20 -6.72
CA VAL A 122 7.30 -9.74 -5.76
C VAL A 122 6.48 -8.64 -6.40
N LYS A 123 5.17 -8.66 -6.15
CA LYS A 123 4.25 -7.57 -6.48
C LYS A 123 3.41 -7.25 -5.25
N PHE A 124 3.31 -5.98 -4.91
CA PHE A 124 2.32 -5.48 -3.98
C PHE A 124 1.08 -5.05 -4.74
N GLU A 125 -0.08 -5.51 -4.32
CA GLU A 125 -1.36 -5.16 -4.91
C GLU A 125 -2.20 -4.42 -3.87
N VAL A 126 -2.53 -3.16 -4.16
CA VAL A 126 -3.37 -2.36 -3.27
C VAL A 126 -4.82 -2.78 -3.45
N VAL A 127 -5.39 -3.38 -2.40
CA VAL A 127 -6.78 -3.87 -2.36
C VAL A 127 -7.72 -2.77 -1.90
N GLU A 128 -7.29 -1.95 -0.93
CA GLU A 128 -8.05 -0.82 -0.41
C GLU A 128 -7.12 0.34 -0.06
N ARG A 129 -7.57 1.58 -0.26
CA ARG A 129 -6.82 2.81 0.00
C ARG A 129 -7.72 3.95 0.45
N PRO A 130 -7.18 5.00 1.13
CA PRO A 130 -7.95 6.19 1.51
C PRO A 130 -8.57 6.90 0.29
N ASN A 131 -9.83 7.33 0.40
CA ASN A 131 -10.57 7.97 -0.70
C ASN A 131 -9.95 9.30 -1.16
N ASP A 132 -9.41 10.10 -0.24
CA ASP A 132 -8.79 11.38 -0.54
C ASP A 132 -7.40 11.25 -1.15
N TRP A 133 -6.74 10.11 -0.98
CA TRP A 133 -5.49 9.79 -1.65
C TRP A 133 -5.59 9.90 -3.19
N THR A 134 -6.72 9.45 -3.72
CA THR A 134 -7.02 9.58 -5.16
C THR A 134 -7.27 11.05 -5.56
N LYS A 135 -7.70 11.90 -4.63
CA LYS A 135 -7.90 13.35 -4.86
C LYS A 135 -6.60 14.13 -4.75
N GLU A 136 -5.69 13.75 -3.86
CA GLU A 136 -4.37 14.39 -3.74
C GLU A 136 -3.44 14.01 -4.89
N LEU A 137 -3.44 12.78 -5.36
CA LEU A 137 -2.79 12.39 -6.61
C LEU A 137 -3.33 13.22 -7.81
N LYS A 138 -4.62 13.55 -7.81
CA LYS A 138 -5.22 14.43 -8.82
C LYS A 138 -4.96 15.93 -8.55
N ARG A 139 -4.70 16.34 -7.29
CA ARG A 139 -4.30 17.71 -6.95
C ARG A 139 -2.80 17.96 -7.15
N GLY A 140 -1.98 16.91 -7.05
CA GLY A 140 -0.57 16.90 -7.44
C GLY A 140 -0.34 17.05 -8.95
N GLU A 141 -1.40 17.08 -9.77
CA GLU A 141 -1.37 17.46 -11.20
C GLU A 141 -0.90 18.90 -11.48
N GLY A 142 -0.49 19.62 -10.45
CA GLY A 142 0.28 20.88 -10.57
C GLY A 142 1.79 20.70 -10.61
N MET A 143 2.33 19.49 -10.40
CA MET A 143 3.75 19.20 -10.58
C MET A 143 4.01 18.75 -12.02
N GLU A 144 4.70 19.60 -12.76
CA GLU A 144 5.26 19.32 -14.07
C GLU A 144 6.23 18.13 -13.98
N GLY A 145 5.94 17.06 -14.71
CA GLY A 145 6.92 16.03 -15.07
C GLY A 145 6.56 14.59 -14.65
N ASN A 146 6.52 13.73 -15.63
CA ASN A 146 6.51 12.25 -15.66
C ASN A 146 5.26 11.48 -15.20
N GLY A 147 4.48 11.92 -14.23
CA GLY A 147 3.29 11.17 -13.78
C GLY A 147 2.15 11.17 -14.80
N LYS A 148 1.96 12.29 -15.49
CA LYS A 148 0.91 12.46 -16.49
C LYS A 148 1.20 11.65 -17.74
N ASP A 149 2.45 11.66 -18.18
CA ASP A 149 2.90 10.90 -19.35
C ASP A 149 2.77 9.38 -19.12
N ASN A 150 3.06 8.91 -17.92
CA ASN A 150 2.88 7.50 -17.55
C ASN A 150 1.40 7.10 -17.51
N TYR A 151 0.51 7.92 -16.95
CA TYR A 151 -0.92 7.62 -16.91
C TYR A 151 -1.53 7.61 -18.30
N GLU A 152 -1.23 8.62 -19.12
CA GLU A 152 -1.72 8.72 -20.52
C GLU A 152 -1.16 7.55 -21.36
N TYR A 153 0.11 7.16 -21.15
CA TYR A 153 0.71 5.99 -21.79
C TYR A 153 -0.01 4.69 -21.43
N TRP A 154 -0.25 4.44 -20.14
CA TRP A 154 -0.93 3.23 -19.68
C TRP A 154 -2.41 3.21 -20.01
N ALA A 155 -3.09 4.36 -20.02
CA ALA A 155 -4.47 4.47 -20.47
C ALA A 155 -4.60 4.16 -21.97
N ALA A 156 -3.72 4.71 -22.78
CA ALA A 156 -3.66 4.43 -24.21
C ALA A 156 -3.26 2.97 -24.50
N TYR A 157 -2.33 2.40 -23.72
CA TYR A 157 -1.94 0.99 -23.81
C TYR A 157 -3.10 0.06 -23.46
N ASN A 158 -3.82 0.32 -22.38
CA ASN A 158 -5.00 -0.47 -22.01
C ASN A 158 -6.10 -0.39 -23.08
N GLU A 159 -6.37 0.80 -23.62
CA GLU A 159 -7.34 0.96 -24.68
C GLU A 159 -6.94 0.20 -25.95
N TYR A 160 -5.66 0.26 -26.33
CA TYR A 160 -5.10 -0.52 -27.44
C TYR A 160 -5.17 -2.02 -27.20
N ALA A 161 -4.81 -2.49 -26.00
CA ALA A 161 -4.85 -3.91 -25.61
C ALA A 161 -6.28 -4.46 -25.59
N PHE A 162 -7.27 -3.67 -25.14
CA PHE A 162 -8.69 -4.06 -25.17
C PHE A 162 -9.28 -4.08 -26.57
N GLN A 163 -8.82 -3.22 -27.48
CA GLN A 163 -9.30 -3.18 -28.88
C GLN A 163 -8.68 -4.29 -29.74
N ASN A 164 -7.50 -4.79 -29.40
CA ASN A 164 -6.80 -5.85 -30.11
C ASN A 164 -6.85 -7.16 -29.33
N GLN A 165 -8.00 -7.86 -29.38
CA GLN A 165 -8.21 -9.16 -28.69
C GLN A 165 -7.26 -10.29 -29.12
N GLU A 166 -6.43 -10.09 -30.15
CA GLU A 166 -5.38 -11.05 -30.54
C GLU A 166 -4.20 -11.03 -29.55
N PHE A 167 -3.92 -9.90 -28.91
CA PHE A 167 -2.84 -9.78 -27.92
C PHE A 167 -3.14 -10.53 -26.60
N ALA A 168 -4.41 -10.65 -26.24
CA ALA A 168 -4.85 -11.36 -25.03
C ALA A 168 -4.79 -12.90 -25.13
N LYS A 169 -4.38 -13.44 -26.29
CA LYS A 169 -4.29 -14.90 -26.51
C LYS A 169 -2.85 -15.44 -26.43
N GLU A 170 -1.85 -14.59 -26.33
CA GLU A 170 -0.42 -14.97 -26.30
C GLU A 170 0.23 -14.85 -24.92
N PHE A 171 -0.51 -14.42 -23.88
CA PHE A 171 0.00 -14.35 -22.50
C PHE A 171 -0.90 -15.07 -21.51
#